data_2373fdb8d81aab1148fd81da6516759d
#
_entry.id   2373fdb8d81aab1148fd81da6516759d
#
_cell.length_a   1.000
_cell.length_b   1.000
_cell.length_c   1.000
_cell.angle_alpha   90.00
_cell.angle_beta   90.00
_cell.angle_gamma   90.00
#
_symmetry.space_group_name_H-M   'P 1'
#
loop_
_entity.id
_entity.type
_entity.pdbx_description
1 polymer ?
#
loop_
_entity_poly.entity_id
_entity_poly.type
_entity_poly.pdbx_seq_one_letter_code
_entity_poly.pdbx_strand_id
1 'polypeptide(L)' 'MESQKINRIKVVLVENGRTGKWLAEHVGKNEATVSRWCSNKMQPSLDMLVKIAELLDVDVKCLINSNKE' A
#
# COMPACT_ATOMS: atom_id res chain seq x y z
N MET A 1 7.84 -19.30 9.67
CA MET A 1 8.38 -17.96 9.84
C MET A 1 7.50 -16.94 9.12
N GLU A 2 7.18 -15.87 9.75
CA GLU A 2 6.28 -14.89 9.16
C GLU A 2 6.97 -14.05 8.11
N SER A 3 6.21 -13.67 7.09
CA SER A 3 6.69 -12.73 6.10
C SER A 3 6.92 -11.38 6.75
N GLN A 4 8.02 -10.74 6.38
CA GLN A 4 8.29 -9.40 6.85
C GLN A 4 7.33 -8.42 6.21
N LYS A 5 6.70 -7.59 7.01
CA LYS A 5 5.78 -6.57 6.53
C LYS A 5 6.56 -5.32 6.17
N ILE A 6 6.73 -5.09 4.89
CA ILE A 6 7.51 -3.96 4.40
C ILE A 6 6.65 -2.72 4.24
N ASN A 7 5.44 -2.89 3.73
CA ASN A 7 4.56 -1.74 3.52
C ASN A 7 3.40 -1.74 4.51
N ARG A 8 2.79 -0.58 4.67
CA ARG A 8 1.63 -0.36 5.53
C ARG A 8 0.42 0.11 4.71
N ILE A 9 0.34 -0.32 3.46
CA ILE A 9 -0.71 0.17 2.56
C ILE A 9 -2.09 -0.11 3.13
N LYS A 10 -2.32 -1.33 3.63
CA LYS A 10 -3.62 -1.68 4.16
C LYS A 10 -4.01 -0.82 5.35
N VAL A 11 -3.06 -0.58 6.25
CA VAL A 11 -3.32 0.25 7.44
C VAL A 11 -3.74 1.65 7.02
N VAL A 12 -2.99 2.24 6.07
CA VAL A 12 -3.26 3.59 5.64
C VAL A 12 -4.59 3.67 4.90
N LEU A 13 -4.92 2.65 4.09
CA LEU A 13 -6.23 2.59 3.43
C LEU A 13 -7.35 2.61 4.46
N VAL A 14 -7.24 1.77 5.48
CA VAL A 14 -8.27 1.68 6.52
C VAL A 14 -8.39 3.01 7.26
N GLU A 15 -7.25 3.61 7.60
CA GLU A 15 -7.25 4.90 8.29
C GLU A 15 -7.93 6.00 7.48
N ASN A 16 -7.89 5.89 6.17
CA ASN A 16 -8.49 6.86 5.27
C ASN A 16 -9.89 6.44 4.80
N GLY A 17 -10.43 5.35 5.34
CA GLY A 17 -11.75 4.88 4.97
C GLY A 17 -11.83 4.39 3.53
N ARG A 18 -10.74 3.88 2.97
CA ARG A 18 -10.69 3.40 1.60
C ARG A 18 -10.44 1.91 1.57
N THR A 19 -10.83 1.28 0.45
CA THR A 19 -10.68 -0.16 0.26
C THR A 19 -9.61 -0.45 -0.78
N GLY A 20 -9.15 -1.71 -0.81
CA GLY A 20 -8.25 -2.15 -1.87
C GLY A 20 -8.87 -2.02 -3.24
N LYS A 21 -10.18 -2.26 -3.35
CA LYS A 21 -10.89 -2.09 -4.61
C LYS A 21 -10.83 -0.65 -5.09
N TRP A 22 -11.05 0.30 -4.19
CA TRP A 22 -10.95 1.71 -4.50
C TRP A 22 -9.56 2.04 -5.03
N LEU A 23 -8.53 1.54 -4.35
CA LEU A 23 -7.16 1.80 -4.76
C LEU A 23 -6.88 1.19 -6.13
N ALA A 24 -7.29 -0.06 -6.36
CA ALA A 24 -7.08 -0.71 -7.64
C ALA A 24 -7.66 0.10 -8.78
N GLU A 25 -8.86 0.61 -8.60
CA GLU A 25 -9.53 1.41 -9.63
C GLU A 25 -8.78 2.70 -9.92
N HIS A 26 -8.20 3.31 -8.90
CA HIS A 26 -7.54 4.61 -9.05
C HIS A 26 -6.11 4.51 -9.56
N VAL A 27 -5.45 3.37 -9.37
CA VAL A 27 -4.09 3.19 -9.89
C VAL A 27 -4.05 2.36 -11.17
N GLY A 28 -5.21 1.89 -11.63
CA GLY A 28 -5.27 1.12 -12.87
C GLY A 28 -4.71 -0.27 -12.77
N LYS A 29 -4.81 -0.89 -11.60
CA LYS A 29 -4.38 -2.27 -11.37
C LYS A 29 -5.57 -3.11 -10.95
N ASN A 30 -5.45 -4.44 -11.05
CA ASN A 30 -6.55 -5.29 -10.61
C ASN A 30 -6.50 -5.48 -9.10
N GLU A 31 -7.64 -5.92 -8.54
CA GLU A 31 -7.75 -6.09 -7.10
C GLU A 31 -6.78 -7.14 -6.56
N ALA A 32 -6.50 -8.19 -7.35
CA ALA A 32 -5.59 -9.23 -6.90
C ALA A 32 -4.19 -8.68 -6.66
N THR A 33 -3.73 -7.78 -7.55
CA THR A 33 -2.42 -7.15 -7.40
C THR A 33 -2.38 -6.29 -6.13
N VAL A 34 -3.41 -5.47 -5.93
CA VAL A 34 -3.47 -4.62 -4.75
C VAL A 34 -3.56 -5.46 -3.48
N SER A 35 -4.31 -6.56 -3.53
CA SER A 35 -4.41 -7.47 -2.39
C SER A 35 -3.04 -8.04 -2.01
N ARG A 36 -2.22 -8.37 -3.00
CA ARG A 36 -0.86 -8.85 -2.73
C ARG A 36 0.01 -7.78 -2.11
N TRP A 37 -0.16 -6.53 -2.52
CA TRP A 37 0.54 -5.41 -1.87
C TRP A 37 0.11 -5.29 -0.42
N CYS A 38 -1.20 -5.33 -0.16
CA CYS A 38 -1.73 -5.16 1.18
C CYS A 38 -1.28 -6.28 2.12
N SER A 39 -1.12 -7.49 1.60
CA SER A 39 -0.68 -8.63 2.40
C SER A 39 0.84 -8.76 2.45
N ASN A 40 1.56 -7.87 1.79
CA ASN A 40 3.03 -7.90 1.70
C ASN A 40 3.58 -9.13 0.99
N LYS A 41 2.77 -9.80 0.18
CA LYS A 41 3.24 -10.89 -0.66
C LYS A 41 4.00 -10.35 -1.87
N MET A 42 3.71 -9.12 -2.26
CA MET A 42 4.35 -8.45 -3.37
C MET A 42 4.40 -6.96 -3.04
N GLN A 43 5.43 -6.29 -3.50
CA GLN A 43 5.57 -4.86 -3.24
C GLN A 43 5.32 -4.07 -4.52
N PRO A 44 4.67 -2.90 -4.42
CA PRO A 44 4.55 -2.02 -5.58
C PRO A 44 5.90 -1.39 -5.90
N SER A 45 6.06 -0.91 -7.12
CA SER A 45 7.25 -0.17 -7.49
C SER A 45 7.31 1.15 -6.70
N LEU A 46 8.48 1.76 -6.69
CA LEU A 46 8.62 3.06 -6.03
C LEU A 46 7.70 4.10 -6.63
N ASP A 47 7.60 4.13 -7.97
CA ASP A 47 6.69 5.05 -8.64
C ASP A 47 5.25 4.82 -8.20
N MET A 48 4.87 3.57 -8.07
CA MET A 48 3.52 3.23 -7.65
C MET A 48 3.29 3.64 -6.19
N LEU A 49 4.29 3.47 -5.33
CA LEU A 49 4.17 3.91 -3.94
C LEU A 49 3.93 5.41 -3.84
N VAL A 50 4.66 6.19 -4.64
CA VAL A 50 4.46 7.64 -4.66
C VAL A 50 3.05 7.97 -5.13
N LYS A 51 2.57 7.28 -6.16
CA LYS A 51 1.21 7.49 -6.67
C LYS A 51 0.16 7.17 -5.61
N ILE A 52 0.34 6.08 -4.89
CA ILE A 52 -0.57 5.70 -3.81
C ILE A 52 -0.58 6.77 -2.71
N ALA A 53 0.61 7.25 -2.35
CA ALA A 53 0.72 8.28 -1.33
C ALA A 53 -0.01 9.55 -1.74
N GLU A 54 0.13 9.96 -3.00
CA GLU A 54 -0.56 11.13 -3.51
C GLU A 54 -2.08 10.95 -3.48
N LEU A 55 -2.55 9.77 -3.86
CA LEU A 55 -3.99 9.48 -3.85
C LEU A 55 -4.56 9.51 -2.44
N LEU A 56 -3.79 9.07 -1.46
CA LEU A 56 -4.24 9.03 -0.07
C LEU A 56 -3.89 10.30 0.68
N ASP A 57 -3.21 11.23 0.03
CA ASP A 57 -2.79 12.51 0.62
C ASP A 57 -1.93 12.29 1.87
N VAL A 58 -0.97 11.40 1.77
CA VAL A 58 -0.02 11.11 2.85
C VAL A 58 1.39 11.16 2.30
N ASP A 59 2.36 11.28 3.19
CA ASP A 59 3.76 11.18 2.82
C ASP A 59 4.08 9.73 2.47
N VAL A 60 4.92 9.52 1.44
CA VAL A 60 5.25 8.17 1.01
C VAL A 60 5.87 7.34 2.13
N LYS A 61 6.58 7.98 3.05
CA LYS A 61 7.17 7.26 4.18
C LYS A 61 6.10 6.65 5.10
N CYS A 62 4.89 7.16 5.07
CA CYS A 62 3.79 6.61 5.85
C CYS A 62 3.36 5.23 5.33
N LEU A 63 3.73 4.89 4.11
CA LEU A 63 3.37 3.61 3.50
C LEU A 63 4.40 2.52 3.75
N ILE A 64 5.48 2.82 4.43
CA ILE A 64 6.57 1.88 4.62
C ILE A 64 6.82 1.68 6.11
N ASN A 65 6.96 0.41 6.51
CA ASN A 65 7.29 0.09 7.88
C ASN A 65 8.75 0.42 8.18
N SER A 66 8.99 0.96 9.36
CA SER A 66 10.34 1.20 9.81
C SER A 66 11.03 -0.13 10.09
N ASN A 67 12.29 -0.24 9.72
CA ASN A 67 13.11 -1.41 10.05
C ASN A 67 13.95 -1.16 11.30
N LYS A 68 13.73 -0.05 11.98
CA LYS A 68 14.41 0.28 13.23
C LYS A 68 13.39 0.47 14.34
N GLU A 69 13.75 0.00 15.48
CA GLU A 69 12.92 0.18 16.68
C GLU A 69 13.06 1.57 17.26
#